data_8d1c0c45f943e9da842fffe6973267a2
#
_entry.id   8d1c0c45f943e9da842fffe6973267a2
#
_cell.length_a   1.000
_cell.length_b   1.000
_cell.length_c   1.000
_cell.angle_alpha   90.00
_cell.angle_beta   90.00
_cell.angle_gamma   90.00
#
_symmetry.space_group_name_H-M   'P 1'
#
loop_
_entity.id
_entity.type
_entity.pdbx_description
1 polymer ?
#
loop_
_entity_poly.entity_id
_entity_poly.type
_entity_poly.pdbx_seq_one_letter_code
_entity_poly.pdbx_strand_id
1 'polypeptide(L)'
;LADSVLDDTFACQHHILHRRNYFDMTIADAPVIAPLNPPRRILLGPGPSPVDDRVLRMMSAPLVGHLDPFFVRAMDETQELLRYVFETNNRLTMPVSGTGSAGMEAAVVNLIEPGEEIVICVNGYFGERMHEMALRAGAKPVRVECEWGGPVDLEKAREVWRESSARVMFAVHAETSTGVLQRIEPLREIVDERDGFLMIDAVTSVGAHQIGVDRNRVDACYAGTQKALSCPPGLAPVTFSDRAVEKIKARKTKVGSWYLDTNLLTAYWGETAGGARAYHHTAPIAMNYALHEALRIVADEGLENRAKRHQRNHRALVAGVEAMGLKMAVAPEHRLWTLNAVAIPEGVDDARVRSRLLDEFNIEIGGGLGVFKGKVWRVGLMGAGSTENNVLLLLGAVEKCLKDEGFKVKDSGVSAAAAYYAED
;
A
#
# COMPACT_ATOMS: atom_id res chain seq x y z
N LEU A 1 22.25 -8.44 17.72
CA LEU A 1 21.42 -8.45 16.47
C LEU A 1 20.42 -7.25 16.37
N ALA A 2 20.67 -6.16 17.15
CA ALA A 2 19.79 -4.99 17.20
C ALA A 2 20.38 -3.72 16.52
N ASP A 3 21.58 -3.78 15.93
CA ASP A 3 22.33 -2.56 15.56
C ASP A 3 22.51 -2.31 14.05
N SER A 4 21.68 -2.84 13.14
CA SER A 4 21.92 -2.66 11.70
C SER A 4 20.76 -2.09 10.86
N VAL A 5 19.73 -1.49 11.44
CA VAL A 5 18.51 -1.08 10.69
C VAL A 5 18.36 0.45 10.50
N LEU A 6 19.25 1.28 11.01
CA LEU A 6 19.05 2.75 11.01
C LEU A 6 20.10 3.57 10.22
N ASP A 7 20.88 2.99 9.34
CA ASP A 7 21.82 3.78 8.53
C ASP A 7 21.62 3.50 7.05
N ASP A 8 20.77 4.28 6.40
CA ASP A 8 20.86 4.67 4.99
C ASP A 8 19.88 5.83 4.70
N THR A 9 20.18 6.98 5.29
CA THR A 9 19.58 8.26 4.91
C THR A 9 20.25 8.77 3.64
N PHE A 10 19.42 9.21 2.70
CA PHE A 10 19.76 10.00 1.51
C PHE A 10 20.97 10.93 1.72
N ALA A 11 22.08 10.62 1.05
CA ALA A 11 23.16 11.59 0.88
C ALA A 11 22.74 12.65 -0.15
N CYS A 12 21.97 13.63 0.29
CA CYS A 12 21.79 14.87 -0.44
C CYS A 12 23.01 15.75 -0.13
N GLN A 13 23.65 16.28 -1.16
CA GLN A 13 24.80 17.19 -1.02
C GLN A 13 24.49 18.29 -0.01
N HIS A 14 25.27 18.32 1.06
CA HIS A 14 25.17 19.32 2.11
C HIS A 14 25.64 20.69 1.59
N HIS A 15 24.70 21.59 1.36
CA HIS A 15 24.96 22.98 1.70
C HIS A 15 25.10 23.03 3.23
N ILE A 16 26.32 23.39 3.68
CA ILE A 16 26.68 23.56 5.08
C ILE A 16 25.79 24.65 5.66
N LEU A 17 24.68 24.27 6.23
CA LEU A 17 23.97 25.11 7.19
C LEU A 17 24.78 25.06 8.47
N HIS A 18 25.40 26.17 8.84
CA HIS A 18 26.03 26.35 10.13
C HIS A 18 25.15 25.75 11.22
N ARG A 19 25.66 24.75 11.96
CA ARG A 19 25.05 24.26 13.21
C ARG A 19 24.97 25.46 14.17
N ARG A 20 23.85 26.17 14.21
CA ARG A 20 23.52 27.03 15.36
C ARG A 20 23.25 26.07 16.53
N ASN A 21 23.96 26.27 17.62
CA ASN A 21 23.72 25.55 18.86
C ASN A 21 22.25 25.79 19.28
N TYR A 22 21.44 24.75 19.32
CA TYR A 22 20.02 24.79 19.69
C TYR A 22 19.78 25.32 21.12
N PHE A 23 20.82 25.48 21.93
CA PHE A 23 20.74 25.93 23.32
C PHE A 23 20.78 27.45 23.53
N ASP A 24 20.98 28.25 22.48
CA ASP A 24 21.10 29.71 22.58
C ASP A 24 19.98 30.48 21.84
N MET A 25 18.89 29.80 21.46
CA MET A 25 17.74 30.48 20.88
C MET A 25 16.90 31.13 21.99
N THR A 26 17.02 32.42 22.14
CA THR A 26 16.00 33.21 22.86
C THR A 26 14.69 33.11 22.04
N ILE A 27 13.55 32.99 22.76
CA ILE A 27 12.18 32.86 22.16
C ILE A 27 11.87 34.02 21.17
N ALA A 28 12.70 35.05 21.14
CA ALA A 28 12.56 36.23 20.28
C ALA A 28 13.03 36.05 18.81
N ASP A 29 13.87 35.04 18.52
CA ASP A 29 14.45 34.84 17.17
C ASP A 29 13.69 33.74 16.41
N ALA A 30 12.51 34.08 15.90
CA ALA A 30 11.79 33.17 15.01
C ALA A 30 12.61 32.91 13.72
N PRO A 31 12.78 31.63 13.30
CA PRO A 31 13.51 31.34 12.08
C PRO A 31 12.76 31.90 10.87
N VAL A 32 13.47 32.63 10.02
CA VAL A 32 12.94 33.10 8.72
C VAL A 32 13.05 31.94 7.73
N ILE A 33 11.93 31.30 7.42
CA ILE A 33 11.84 30.16 6.49
C ILE A 33 11.06 30.61 5.24
N ALA A 34 11.62 30.36 4.06
CA ALA A 34 10.93 30.64 2.80
C ALA A 34 9.69 29.72 2.64
N PRO A 35 8.64 30.18 1.94
CA PRO A 35 7.52 29.35 1.59
C PRO A 35 7.95 28.09 0.82
N LEU A 36 7.26 26.97 1.07
CA LEU A 36 7.50 25.72 0.33
C LEU A 36 7.08 25.87 -1.14
N ASN A 37 7.96 25.43 -2.03
CA ASN A 37 7.69 25.35 -3.47
C ASN A 37 8.08 23.94 -3.96
N PRO A 38 7.25 22.92 -3.75
CA PRO A 38 7.59 21.55 -4.11
C PRO A 38 7.68 21.38 -5.63
N PRO A 39 8.70 20.65 -6.14
CA PRO A 39 8.80 20.35 -7.56
C PRO A 39 7.67 19.46 -8.03
N ARG A 40 7.29 19.58 -9.30
CA ARG A 40 6.38 18.60 -9.92
C ARG A 40 7.16 17.34 -10.27
N ARG A 41 6.72 16.19 -9.76
CA ARG A 41 7.30 14.88 -10.03
C ARG A 41 6.26 13.93 -10.59
N ILE A 42 6.69 13.05 -11.48
CA ILE A 42 5.90 11.92 -11.98
C ILE A 42 6.19 10.74 -11.07
N LEU A 43 5.27 10.44 -10.17
CA LEU A 43 5.46 9.43 -9.12
C LEU A 43 5.16 8.03 -9.68
N LEU A 44 6.19 7.36 -10.19
CA LEU A 44 6.15 5.98 -10.68
C LEU A 44 6.96 5.04 -9.77
N GLY A 45 7.07 5.39 -8.50
CA GLY A 45 7.67 4.56 -7.46
C GLY A 45 6.66 3.64 -6.76
N PRO A 46 7.09 2.94 -5.70
CA PRO A 46 6.24 2.01 -4.94
C PRO A 46 5.19 2.70 -4.06
N GLY A 47 4.98 3.98 -4.24
CA GLY A 47 4.09 4.86 -3.50
C GLY A 47 4.87 5.87 -2.64
N PRO A 48 4.30 7.10 -2.48
CA PRO A 48 2.95 7.49 -2.89
C PRO A 48 2.78 7.52 -4.41
N SER A 49 1.54 7.32 -4.88
CA SER A 49 1.13 7.44 -6.27
C SER A 49 0.73 8.88 -6.62
N PRO A 50 0.65 9.26 -7.92
CA PRO A 50 0.07 10.53 -8.32
C PRO A 50 -1.35 10.68 -7.81
N VAL A 51 -1.70 11.89 -7.42
CA VAL A 51 -3.04 12.26 -6.92
C VAL A 51 -3.78 13.03 -8.02
N ASP A 52 -5.05 12.67 -8.25
CA ASP A 52 -5.90 13.38 -9.20
C ASP A 52 -6.20 14.82 -8.73
N ASP A 53 -6.28 15.77 -9.66
CA ASP A 53 -6.56 17.18 -9.36
C ASP A 53 -7.91 17.37 -8.67
N ARG A 54 -8.91 16.51 -8.93
CA ARG A 54 -10.21 16.53 -8.24
C ARG A 54 -10.00 16.28 -6.74
N VAL A 55 -9.15 15.32 -6.39
CA VAL A 55 -8.81 14.96 -5.01
C VAL A 55 -8.04 16.09 -4.32
N LEU A 56 -7.05 16.68 -5.00
CA LEU A 56 -6.27 17.81 -4.46
C LEU A 56 -7.17 19.02 -4.18
N ARG A 57 -8.15 19.32 -5.06
CA ARG A 57 -9.13 20.40 -4.83
C ARG A 57 -9.96 20.16 -3.57
N MET A 58 -10.32 18.92 -3.28
CA MET A 58 -11.08 18.60 -2.04
C MET A 58 -10.27 18.84 -0.76
N MET A 59 -8.95 18.74 -0.81
CA MET A 59 -8.10 19.04 0.35
C MET A 59 -8.09 20.55 0.69
N SER A 60 -8.42 21.42 -0.23
CA SER A 60 -8.52 22.86 -0.02
C SER A 60 -9.96 23.36 0.18
N ALA A 61 -10.93 22.43 0.31
CA ALA A 61 -12.32 22.77 0.58
C ALA A 61 -12.48 23.33 2.02
N PRO A 62 -13.51 24.18 2.26
CA PRO A 62 -13.80 24.68 3.62
C PRO A 62 -14.01 23.54 4.61
N LEU A 63 -13.39 23.65 5.78
CA LEU A 63 -13.57 22.67 6.85
C LEU A 63 -14.87 22.93 7.62
N VAL A 64 -15.52 21.85 8.02
CA VAL A 64 -16.64 21.86 8.96
C VAL A 64 -16.25 21.12 10.25
N GLY A 65 -17.08 21.15 11.28
CA GLY A 65 -16.85 20.39 12.51
C GLY A 65 -16.91 18.86 12.23
N HIS A 66 -16.16 18.09 13.00
CA HIS A 66 -16.10 16.62 12.86
C HIS A 66 -17.41 15.89 13.25
N LEU A 67 -18.38 16.60 13.83
CA LEU A 67 -19.75 16.12 14.10
C LEU A 67 -20.81 16.94 13.34
N ASP A 68 -20.38 17.79 12.40
CA ASP A 68 -21.28 18.52 11.54
C ASP A 68 -22.10 17.52 10.68
N PRO A 69 -23.42 17.74 10.51
CA PRO A 69 -24.25 16.84 9.70
C PRO A 69 -23.75 16.63 8.27
N PHE A 70 -23.09 17.62 7.68
CA PHE A 70 -22.46 17.46 6.37
C PHE A 70 -21.31 16.45 6.42
N PHE A 71 -20.44 16.56 7.44
CA PHE A 71 -19.30 15.64 7.57
C PHE A 71 -19.78 14.22 7.92
N VAL A 72 -20.79 14.09 8.76
CA VAL A 72 -21.41 12.79 9.08
C VAL A 72 -21.92 12.11 7.81
N ARG A 73 -22.63 12.82 6.93
CA ARG A 73 -23.05 12.26 5.63
C ARG A 73 -21.86 11.86 4.77
N ALA A 74 -20.82 12.69 4.69
CA ALA A 74 -19.60 12.37 3.93
C ALA A 74 -18.91 11.10 4.50
N MET A 75 -18.95 10.89 5.81
CA MET A 75 -18.47 9.66 6.45
C MET A 75 -19.30 8.43 6.02
N ASP A 76 -20.64 8.55 6.01
CA ASP A 76 -21.54 7.45 5.56
C ASP A 76 -21.28 7.08 4.11
N GLU A 77 -21.25 8.07 3.23
CA GLU A 77 -20.93 7.88 1.80
C GLU A 77 -19.54 7.27 1.60
N THR A 78 -18.55 7.70 2.39
CA THR A 78 -17.19 7.11 2.36
C THR A 78 -17.22 5.64 2.75
N GLN A 79 -18.00 5.24 3.76
CA GLN A 79 -18.16 3.83 4.13
C GLN A 79 -18.80 3.00 3.02
N GLU A 80 -19.82 3.53 2.34
CA GLU A 80 -20.46 2.86 1.20
C GLU A 80 -19.47 2.65 0.05
N LEU A 81 -18.72 3.69 -0.31
CA LEU A 81 -17.70 3.63 -1.34
C LEU A 81 -16.54 2.68 -0.95
N LEU A 82 -16.18 2.61 0.33
CA LEU A 82 -15.18 1.66 0.81
C LEU A 82 -15.70 0.22 0.72
N ARG A 83 -16.96 -0.04 1.07
CA ARG A 83 -17.58 -1.37 0.86
C ARG A 83 -17.54 -1.77 -0.62
N TYR A 84 -17.83 -0.83 -1.51
CA TYR A 84 -17.73 -1.07 -2.95
C TYR A 84 -16.31 -1.47 -3.37
N VAL A 85 -15.26 -0.74 -2.97
CA VAL A 85 -13.89 -1.02 -3.41
C VAL A 85 -13.27 -2.26 -2.74
N PHE A 86 -13.75 -2.65 -1.57
CA PHE A 86 -13.41 -3.93 -0.93
C PHE A 86 -14.26 -5.10 -1.44
N GLU A 87 -15.32 -4.83 -2.20
CA GLU A 87 -16.32 -5.82 -2.65
C GLU A 87 -16.90 -6.59 -1.45
N THR A 88 -17.49 -5.86 -0.48
CA THR A 88 -17.97 -6.39 0.79
C THR A 88 -19.26 -5.72 1.29
N ASN A 89 -20.04 -6.45 2.06
CA ASN A 89 -21.18 -5.98 2.84
C ASN A 89 -20.83 -5.76 4.34
N ASN A 90 -19.59 -5.92 4.72
CA ASN A 90 -19.16 -5.77 6.11
C ASN A 90 -19.54 -4.39 6.67
N ARG A 91 -20.27 -4.40 7.80
CA ARG A 91 -20.68 -3.15 8.46
C ARG A 91 -19.49 -2.37 9.01
N LEU A 92 -18.52 -3.07 9.63
CA LEU A 92 -17.29 -2.46 10.11
C LEU A 92 -16.32 -2.25 8.94
N THR A 93 -16.59 -1.20 8.16
CA THR A 93 -15.76 -0.76 7.04
C THR A 93 -15.59 0.75 7.15
N MET A 94 -14.36 1.23 7.39
CA MET A 94 -14.08 2.63 7.65
C MET A 94 -12.60 2.97 7.40
N PRO A 95 -12.20 4.24 7.23
CA PRO A 95 -10.81 4.63 7.24
C PRO A 95 -10.33 4.89 8.68
N VAL A 96 -9.24 4.26 9.07
CA VAL A 96 -8.48 4.60 10.29
C VAL A 96 -7.64 5.86 10.00
N SER A 97 -7.60 6.80 10.94
CA SER A 97 -6.74 7.99 10.84
C SER A 97 -5.27 7.59 11.04
N GLY A 98 -4.53 7.56 9.94
CA GLY A 98 -3.15 7.10 9.86
C GLY A 98 -2.86 6.50 8.49
N THR A 99 -1.61 6.16 8.21
CA THR A 99 -1.24 5.54 6.94
C THR A 99 -1.55 4.04 6.91
N GLY A 100 -1.29 3.35 5.80
CA GLY A 100 -1.54 1.91 5.67
C GLY A 100 -0.96 1.06 6.82
N SER A 101 0.15 1.49 7.43
CA SER A 101 0.71 0.82 8.62
C SER A 101 -0.21 0.92 9.84
N ALA A 102 -0.99 2.02 9.98
CA ALA A 102 -1.99 2.12 11.04
C ALA A 102 -3.15 1.13 10.81
N GLY A 103 -3.53 0.88 9.55
CA GLY A 103 -4.49 -0.17 9.21
C GLY A 103 -3.98 -1.57 9.54
N MET A 104 -2.71 -1.84 9.23
CA MET A 104 -2.02 -3.09 9.60
C MET A 104 -2.04 -3.30 11.12
N GLU A 105 -1.63 -2.27 11.88
CA GLU A 105 -1.62 -2.32 13.34
C GLU A 105 -3.04 -2.45 13.90
N ALA A 106 -4.02 -1.70 13.39
CA ALA A 106 -5.42 -1.84 13.78
C ALA A 106 -5.94 -3.26 13.58
N ALA A 107 -5.60 -3.90 12.45
CA ALA A 107 -6.02 -5.27 12.19
C ALA A 107 -5.46 -6.26 13.24
N VAL A 108 -4.17 -6.19 13.54
CA VAL A 108 -3.55 -7.12 14.48
C VAL A 108 -3.95 -6.87 15.93
N VAL A 109 -3.96 -5.61 16.40
CA VAL A 109 -4.26 -5.34 17.82
C VAL A 109 -5.72 -5.60 18.19
N ASN A 110 -6.63 -5.53 17.21
CA ASN A 110 -8.04 -5.85 17.42
C ASN A 110 -8.31 -7.35 17.34
N LEU A 111 -7.79 -8.04 16.32
CA LEU A 111 -8.13 -9.44 16.06
C LEU A 111 -7.35 -10.43 16.92
N ILE A 112 -6.16 -10.07 17.40
CA ILE A 112 -5.27 -10.95 18.18
C ILE A 112 -5.19 -10.47 19.63
N GLU A 113 -5.33 -11.40 20.58
CA GLU A 113 -5.05 -11.13 21.99
C GLU A 113 -3.58 -11.44 22.34
N PRO A 114 -3.00 -10.74 23.33
CA PRO A 114 -1.66 -11.08 23.82
C PRO A 114 -1.56 -12.56 24.20
N GLY A 115 -0.53 -13.23 23.73
CA GLY A 115 -0.28 -14.67 23.94
C GLY A 115 -0.92 -15.59 22.91
N GLU A 116 -1.86 -15.12 22.07
CA GLU A 116 -2.38 -15.91 20.93
C GLU A 116 -1.32 -16.09 19.85
N GLU A 117 -1.34 -17.25 19.19
CA GLU A 117 -0.55 -17.49 17.98
C GLU A 117 -1.24 -16.89 16.75
N ILE A 118 -0.43 -16.41 15.81
CA ILE A 118 -0.84 -15.98 14.47
C ILE A 118 0.13 -16.55 13.44
N VAL A 119 -0.38 -17.22 12.40
CA VAL A 119 0.45 -17.65 11.26
C VAL A 119 0.64 -16.49 10.31
N ILE A 120 1.90 -16.19 9.97
CA ILE A 120 2.27 -15.07 9.09
C ILE A 120 3.04 -15.61 7.89
N CYS A 121 2.47 -15.44 6.69
CA CYS A 121 3.15 -15.73 5.43
C CYS A 121 4.12 -14.58 5.11
N VAL A 122 5.41 -14.92 4.97
CA VAL A 122 6.50 -13.95 4.77
C VAL A 122 7.19 -14.25 3.43
N ASN A 123 6.78 -13.53 2.39
CA ASN A 123 7.39 -13.56 1.06
C ASN A 123 7.89 -12.17 0.62
N GLY A 124 8.03 -11.24 1.57
CA GLY A 124 8.49 -9.89 1.35
C GLY A 124 8.52 -9.04 2.62
N TYR A 125 8.88 -7.78 2.47
CA TYR A 125 9.11 -6.83 3.56
C TYR A 125 7.84 -6.56 4.40
N PHE A 126 6.63 -6.61 3.78
CA PHE A 126 5.40 -6.31 4.51
C PHE A 126 4.92 -7.51 5.34
N GLY A 127 5.27 -8.73 4.96
CA GLY A 127 5.17 -9.90 5.84
C GLY A 127 6.07 -9.78 7.06
N GLU A 128 7.33 -9.34 6.90
CA GLU A 128 8.24 -9.05 8.01
C GLU A 128 7.70 -7.97 8.95
N ARG A 129 7.10 -6.91 8.39
CA ARG A 129 6.52 -5.83 9.20
C ARG A 129 5.35 -6.33 10.04
N MET A 130 4.48 -7.18 9.49
CA MET A 130 3.38 -7.77 10.26
C MET A 130 3.92 -8.65 11.40
N HIS A 131 4.97 -9.42 11.14
CA HIS A 131 5.62 -10.22 12.17
C HIS A 131 6.09 -9.35 13.36
N GLU A 132 6.78 -8.25 13.06
CA GLU A 132 7.25 -7.31 14.10
C GLU A 132 6.07 -6.64 14.84
N MET A 133 5.01 -6.23 14.13
CA MET A 133 3.82 -5.66 14.77
C MET A 133 3.09 -6.67 15.65
N ALA A 134 2.98 -7.93 15.21
CA ALA A 134 2.38 -8.99 16.00
C ALA A 134 3.15 -9.25 17.31
N LEU A 135 4.48 -9.28 17.26
CA LEU A 135 5.32 -9.37 18.47
C LEU A 135 5.05 -8.19 19.42
N ARG A 136 5.01 -6.97 18.91
CA ARG A 136 4.73 -5.76 19.72
C ARG A 136 3.33 -5.76 20.32
N ALA A 137 2.35 -6.34 19.62
CA ALA A 137 1.01 -6.55 20.13
C ALA A 137 0.92 -7.66 21.19
N GLY A 138 2.04 -8.32 21.52
CA GLY A 138 2.11 -9.42 22.48
C GLY A 138 1.66 -10.78 21.92
N ALA A 139 1.44 -10.89 20.62
CA ALA A 139 1.15 -12.16 19.96
C ALA A 139 2.38 -13.06 19.84
N LYS A 140 2.15 -14.32 19.50
CA LYS A 140 3.19 -15.32 19.18
C LYS A 140 3.13 -15.63 17.67
N PRO A 141 3.86 -14.89 16.83
CA PRO A 141 3.83 -15.13 15.38
C PRO A 141 4.58 -16.43 15.04
N VAL A 142 3.90 -17.28 14.24
CA VAL A 142 4.47 -18.47 13.62
C VAL A 142 4.67 -18.17 12.14
N ARG A 143 5.90 -18.28 11.66
CA ARG A 143 6.27 -17.83 10.32
C ARG A 143 6.14 -18.94 9.28
N VAL A 144 5.58 -18.60 8.13
CA VAL A 144 5.71 -19.36 6.88
C VAL A 144 6.74 -18.63 6.02
N GLU A 145 8.00 -19.05 6.09
CA GLU A 145 9.08 -18.47 5.30
C GLU A 145 8.94 -18.88 3.83
N CYS A 146 8.83 -17.90 2.94
CA CYS A 146 8.72 -18.11 1.51
C CYS A 146 9.85 -17.38 0.77
N GLU A 147 10.13 -17.82 -0.44
CA GLU A 147 11.10 -17.14 -1.29
C GLU A 147 10.62 -15.75 -1.71
N TRP A 148 11.47 -14.74 -1.58
CA TRP A 148 11.16 -13.39 -2.04
C TRP A 148 11.10 -13.34 -3.57
N GLY A 149 10.02 -12.81 -4.11
CA GLY A 149 9.75 -12.80 -5.56
C GLY A 149 8.88 -13.98 -6.03
N GLY A 150 8.58 -14.92 -5.12
CA GLY A 150 7.61 -16.00 -5.29
C GLY A 150 6.34 -15.80 -4.47
N PRO A 151 5.27 -16.53 -4.78
CA PRO A 151 4.05 -16.56 -3.97
C PRO A 151 4.30 -17.30 -2.65
N VAL A 152 3.29 -17.31 -1.78
CA VAL A 152 3.29 -18.15 -0.59
C VAL A 152 3.33 -19.62 -0.97
N ASP A 153 4.24 -20.37 -0.35
CA ASP A 153 4.28 -21.84 -0.43
C ASP A 153 3.07 -22.40 0.32
N LEU A 154 2.08 -22.86 -0.43
CA LEU A 154 0.80 -23.33 0.12
C LEU A 154 0.92 -24.62 0.92
N GLU A 155 1.82 -25.53 0.55
CA GLU A 155 2.02 -26.77 1.30
C GLU A 155 2.66 -26.48 2.67
N LYS A 156 3.70 -25.65 2.67
CA LYS A 156 4.32 -25.16 3.90
C LYS A 156 3.35 -24.37 4.77
N ALA A 157 2.53 -23.50 4.15
CA ALA A 157 1.51 -22.75 4.87
C ALA A 157 0.49 -23.69 5.55
N ARG A 158 0.07 -24.75 4.86
CA ARG A 158 -0.86 -25.76 5.38
C ARG A 158 -0.24 -26.56 6.53
N GLU A 159 1.02 -26.98 6.39
CA GLU A 159 1.76 -27.69 7.45
C GLU A 159 1.85 -26.82 8.72
N VAL A 160 2.39 -25.61 8.60
CA VAL A 160 2.51 -24.65 9.72
C VAL A 160 1.13 -24.35 10.33
N TRP A 161 0.08 -24.18 9.49
CA TRP A 161 -1.27 -23.95 9.98
C TRP A 161 -1.78 -25.10 10.85
N ARG A 162 -1.57 -26.35 10.44
CA ARG A 162 -2.01 -27.55 11.16
C ARG A 162 -1.24 -27.78 12.46
N GLU A 163 0.03 -27.48 12.50
CA GLU A 163 0.91 -27.67 13.66
C GLU A 163 0.77 -26.56 14.71
N SER A 164 0.36 -25.35 14.31
CA SER A 164 0.18 -24.23 15.23
C SER A 164 -1.14 -24.28 15.98
N SER A 165 -1.25 -23.55 17.09
CA SER A 165 -2.53 -23.27 17.78
C SER A 165 -3.22 -22.00 17.22
N ALA A 166 -2.67 -21.38 16.21
CA ALA A 166 -3.16 -20.12 15.63
C ALA A 166 -4.59 -20.27 15.11
N ARG A 167 -5.37 -19.22 15.31
CA ARG A 167 -6.73 -19.07 14.74
C ARG A 167 -6.78 -18.02 13.65
N VAL A 168 -5.69 -17.29 13.41
CA VAL A 168 -5.59 -16.26 12.39
C VAL A 168 -4.39 -16.55 11.51
N MET A 169 -4.58 -16.47 10.18
CA MET A 169 -3.51 -16.46 9.18
C MET A 169 -3.46 -15.11 8.50
N PHE A 170 -2.26 -14.56 8.33
CA PHE A 170 -1.99 -13.33 7.61
C PHE A 170 -1.21 -13.57 6.33
N ALA A 171 -1.59 -12.87 5.25
CA ALA A 171 -0.81 -12.79 4.03
C ALA A 171 -0.93 -11.41 3.37
N VAL A 172 0.09 -11.06 2.57
CA VAL A 172 0.09 -9.86 1.73
C VAL A 172 -0.44 -10.24 0.35
N HIS A 173 -1.56 -9.63 -0.08
CA HIS A 173 -2.13 -9.84 -1.42
C HIS A 173 -1.28 -9.22 -2.52
N ALA A 174 -0.72 -8.03 -2.26
CA ALA A 174 0.09 -7.29 -3.23
C ALA A 174 1.40 -6.82 -2.57
N GLU A 175 2.43 -7.67 -2.61
CA GLU A 175 3.70 -7.42 -1.94
C GLU A 175 4.55 -6.40 -2.72
N THR A 176 4.54 -5.16 -2.26
CA THR A 176 5.20 -4.03 -2.93
C THR A 176 6.72 -4.09 -2.90
N SER A 177 7.32 -4.86 -2.01
CA SER A 177 8.77 -5.01 -1.94
C SER A 177 9.32 -5.93 -3.03
N THR A 178 8.50 -6.85 -3.52
CA THR A 178 8.89 -7.87 -4.50
C THR A 178 8.15 -7.79 -5.83
N GLY A 179 6.96 -7.20 -5.88
CA GLY A 179 6.11 -7.16 -7.06
C GLY A 179 5.27 -8.43 -7.27
N VAL A 180 5.04 -9.19 -6.19
CA VAL A 180 4.25 -10.42 -6.22
C VAL A 180 2.78 -10.14 -5.92
N LEU A 181 1.90 -10.73 -6.71
CA LEU A 181 0.46 -10.85 -6.47
C LEU A 181 0.16 -12.24 -5.91
N GLN A 182 -0.36 -12.31 -4.69
CA GLN A 182 -0.75 -13.53 -4.00
C GLN A 182 -2.23 -13.82 -4.19
N ARG A 183 -2.60 -15.00 -4.70
CA ARG A 183 -3.99 -15.44 -4.76
C ARG A 183 -4.54 -15.70 -3.35
N ILE A 184 -5.76 -15.22 -3.08
CA ILE A 184 -6.39 -15.31 -1.75
C ILE A 184 -7.08 -16.66 -1.56
N GLU A 185 -7.72 -17.19 -2.61
CA GLU A 185 -8.57 -18.37 -2.53
C GLU A 185 -7.87 -19.61 -1.92
N PRO A 186 -6.61 -19.95 -2.33
CA PRO A 186 -5.93 -21.11 -1.74
C PRO A 186 -5.60 -20.92 -0.25
N LEU A 187 -5.35 -19.68 0.19
CA LEU A 187 -5.12 -19.39 1.62
C LEU A 187 -6.42 -19.55 2.42
N ARG A 188 -7.57 -19.17 1.84
CA ARG A 188 -8.87 -19.35 2.48
C ARG A 188 -9.16 -20.85 2.69
N GLU A 189 -8.86 -21.68 1.70
CA GLU A 189 -9.03 -23.13 1.81
C GLU A 189 -8.22 -23.73 2.97
N ILE A 190 -6.97 -23.28 3.15
CA ILE A 190 -6.12 -23.72 4.28
C ILE A 190 -6.73 -23.29 5.63
N VAL A 191 -7.15 -22.03 5.72
CA VAL A 191 -7.70 -21.47 6.97
C VAL A 191 -9.02 -22.13 7.35
N ASP A 192 -9.82 -22.56 6.36
CA ASP A 192 -11.09 -23.27 6.57
C ASP A 192 -10.93 -24.64 7.22
N GLU A 193 -9.78 -25.29 7.09
CA GLU A 193 -9.54 -26.59 7.71
C GLU A 193 -9.77 -26.59 9.23
N ARG A 194 -9.70 -25.43 9.87
CA ARG A 194 -9.93 -25.26 11.31
C ARG A 194 -10.84 -24.09 11.67
N ASP A 195 -11.70 -23.67 10.74
CA ASP A 195 -12.60 -22.51 10.92
C ASP A 195 -11.85 -21.26 11.43
N GLY A 196 -10.70 -20.97 10.84
CA GLY A 196 -9.84 -19.85 11.21
C GLY A 196 -10.27 -18.54 10.57
N PHE A 197 -9.54 -17.48 10.89
CA PHE A 197 -9.71 -16.14 10.37
C PHE A 197 -8.59 -15.82 9.36
N LEU A 198 -8.95 -15.26 8.21
CA LEU A 198 -8.01 -14.82 7.19
C LEU A 198 -7.87 -13.29 7.23
N MET A 199 -6.64 -12.80 7.47
CA MET A 199 -6.28 -11.39 7.46
C MET A 199 -5.43 -11.08 6.23
N ILE A 200 -5.81 -10.07 5.44
CA ILE A 200 -5.15 -9.72 4.18
C ILE A 200 -4.68 -8.26 4.17
N ASP A 201 -3.41 -8.08 3.84
CA ASP A 201 -2.87 -6.79 3.42
C ASP A 201 -3.22 -6.55 1.95
N ALA A 202 -4.07 -5.57 1.69
CA ALA A 202 -4.45 -5.15 0.35
C ALA A 202 -4.02 -3.69 0.05
N VAL A 203 -3.00 -3.19 0.77
CA VAL A 203 -2.53 -1.80 0.66
C VAL A 203 -2.25 -1.41 -0.78
N THR A 204 -1.67 -2.29 -1.58
CA THR A 204 -1.25 -1.97 -2.94
C THR A 204 -2.20 -2.49 -4.02
N SER A 205 -3.20 -3.28 -3.65
CA SER A 205 -4.15 -3.89 -4.58
C SER A 205 -5.54 -3.23 -4.61
N VAL A 206 -6.05 -2.72 -3.48
CA VAL A 206 -7.37 -2.06 -3.43
C VAL A 206 -7.43 -0.90 -4.43
N GLY A 207 -8.45 -0.92 -5.28
CA GLY A 207 -8.65 0.07 -6.35
C GLY A 207 -7.86 -0.20 -7.64
N ALA A 208 -7.17 -1.35 -7.77
CA ALA A 208 -6.51 -1.78 -9.01
C ALA A 208 -6.66 -3.28 -9.30
N HIS A 209 -6.88 -4.07 -8.26
CA HIS A 209 -7.22 -5.49 -8.36
C HIS A 209 -8.54 -5.73 -7.65
N GLN A 210 -9.31 -6.69 -8.12
CA GLN A 210 -10.50 -7.15 -7.44
C GLN A 210 -10.09 -8.01 -6.25
N ILE A 211 -10.41 -7.53 -5.04
CA ILE A 211 -10.08 -8.24 -3.79
C ILE A 211 -11.14 -9.29 -3.48
N GLY A 212 -12.42 -8.94 -3.71
CA GLY A 212 -13.55 -9.81 -3.43
C GLY A 212 -13.59 -10.27 -1.98
N VAL A 213 -13.58 -9.33 -1.01
CA VAL A 213 -13.51 -9.65 0.42
C VAL A 213 -14.59 -10.66 0.82
N ASP A 214 -15.86 -10.45 0.39
CA ASP A 214 -16.93 -11.39 0.69
C ASP A 214 -16.76 -12.70 -0.07
N ARG A 215 -16.43 -12.65 -1.37
CA ARG A 215 -16.23 -13.83 -2.20
C ARG A 215 -15.14 -14.74 -1.64
N ASN A 216 -14.04 -14.14 -1.17
CA ASN A 216 -12.89 -14.84 -0.60
C ASN A 216 -13.02 -15.05 0.91
N ARG A 217 -14.14 -14.65 1.52
CA ARG A 217 -14.38 -14.77 2.96
C ARG A 217 -13.22 -14.28 3.80
N VAL A 218 -12.70 -13.10 3.45
CA VAL A 218 -11.62 -12.43 4.18
C VAL A 218 -12.21 -11.82 5.45
N ASP A 219 -11.63 -12.14 6.60
CA ASP A 219 -12.16 -11.72 7.90
C ASP A 219 -11.67 -10.34 8.34
N ALA A 220 -10.46 -9.97 7.95
CA ALA A 220 -9.92 -8.64 8.15
C ALA A 220 -9.08 -8.23 6.93
N CYS A 221 -9.32 -7.04 6.40
CA CYS A 221 -8.56 -6.50 5.28
C CYS A 221 -8.27 -5.02 5.51
N TYR A 222 -7.09 -4.57 5.10
CA TYR A 222 -6.74 -3.16 5.18
C TYR A 222 -6.02 -2.69 3.91
N ALA A 223 -6.10 -1.36 3.69
CA ALA A 223 -5.53 -0.68 2.54
C ALA A 223 -4.77 0.58 2.95
N GLY A 224 -4.16 1.26 1.98
CA GLY A 224 -3.55 2.57 2.14
C GLY A 224 -3.99 3.52 1.04
N THR A 225 -4.31 4.76 1.38
CA THR A 225 -4.86 5.73 0.42
C THR A 225 -3.86 6.14 -0.66
N GLN A 226 -2.56 6.14 -0.36
CA GLN A 226 -1.48 6.62 -1.24
C GLN A 226 -1.02 5.63 -2.32
N LYS A 227 -1.74 4.54 -2.52
CA LYS A 227 -1.46 3.53 -3.54
C LYS A 227 -2.45 3.66 -4.71
N ALA A 228 -3.10 2.57 -5.10
CA ALA A 228 -3.98 2.59 -6.27
C ALA A 228 -5.27 3.41 -6.09
N LEU A 229 -5.61 3.83 -4.87
CA LEU A 229 -6.68 4.81 -4.63
C LEU A 229 -6.32 6.23 -5.06
N SER A 230 -5.04 6.55 -5.28
CA SER A 230 -4.55 7.88 -5.70
C SER A 230 -5.05 9.04 -4.83
N CYS A 231 -5.02 8.82 -3.53
CA CYS A 231 -5.30 9.82 -2.51
C CYS A 231 -4.04 10.05 -1.67
N PRO A 232 -3.77 11.26 -1.15
CA PRO A 232 -2.62 11.48 -0.30
C PRO A 232 -2.55 10.51 0.89
N PRO A 233 -1.33 10.19 1.39
CA PRO A 233 -1.19 9.37 2.60
C PRO A 233 -1.78 10.08 3.82
N GLY A 234 -2.43 9.32 4.71
CA GLY A 234 -3.01 9.86 5.96
C GLY A 234 -4.23 9.11 6.46
N LEU A 235 -4.79 8.23 5.63
CA LEU A 235 -5.89 7.34 6.00
C LEU A 235 -5.57 5.90 5.59
N ALA A 236 -6.05 4.95 6.39
CA ALA A 236 -5.97 3.52 6.13
C ALA A 236 -7.39 2.91 6.14
N PRO A 237 -7.99 2.64 4.98
CA PRO A 237 -9.21 1.87 4.90
C PRO A 237 -9.06 0.50 5.54
N VAL A 238 -10.03 0.10 6.36
CA VAL A 238 -10.10 -1.23 6.99
C VAL A 238 -11.50 -1.79 6.85
N THR A 239 -11.60 -3.13 6.80
CA THR A 239 -12.87 -3.85 6.86
C THR A 239 -12.72 -5.12 7.68
N PHE A 240 -13.75 -5.46 8.48
CA PHE A 240 -13.80 -6.66 9.31
C PHE A 240 -15.13 -7.37 9.11
N SER A 241 -15.09 -8.69 8.93
CA SER A 241 -16.29 -9.54 8.85
C SER A 241 -17.07 -9.52 10.16
N ASP A 242 -18.38 -9.81 10.11
CA ASP A 242 -19.20 -9.89 11.33
C ASP A 242 -18.62 -10.88 12.34
N ARG A 243 -18.08 -12.04 11.89
CA ARG A 243 -17.43 -13.01 12.78
C ARG A 243 -16.12 -12.48 13.39
N ALA A 244 -15.36 -11.65 12.66
CA ALA A 244 -14.19 -10.98 13.20
C ALA A 244 -14.60 -9.94 14.27
N VAL A 245 -15.67 -9.18 14.02
CA VAL A 245 -16.24 -8.24 14.99
C VAL A 245 -16.70 -8.95 16.25
N GLU A 246 -17.33 -10.12 16.13
CA GLU A 246 -17.73 -10.92 17.29
C GLU A 246 -16.51 -11.42 18.08
N LYS A 247 -15.44 -11.89 17.40
CA LYS A 247 -14.19 -12.25 18.08
C LYS A 247 -13.61 -11.05 18.83
N ILE A 248 -13.60 -9.86 18.21
CA ILE A 248 -13.09 -8.62 18.84
C ILE A 248 -13.92 -8.26 20.09
N LYS A 249 -15.24 -8.37 20.04
CA LYS A 249 -16.13 -8.09 21.19
C LYS A 249 -15.98 -9.13 22.32
N ALA A 250 -15.68 -10.39 21.96
CA ALA A 250 -15.50 -11.48 22.91
C ALA A 250 -14.13 -11.52 23.59
N ARG A 251 -13.24 -10.54 23.31
CA ARG A 251 -11.90 -10.45 23.91
C ARG A 251 -11.96 -10.42 25.44
N LYS A 252 -11.05 -11.10 26.06
CA LYS A 252 -10.87 -11.09 27.52
C LYS A 252 -10.06 -9.89 28.00
N THR A 253 -9.22 -9.34 27.12
CA THR A 253 -8.36 -8.18 27.38
C THR A 253 -8.80 -7.00 26.52
N LYS A 254 -8.63 -5.78 27.03
CA LYS A 254 -8.83 -4.59 26.19
C LYS A 254 -7.83 -4.58 25.02
N VAL A 255 -8.25 -3.99 23.90
CA VAL A 255 -7.34 -3.71 22.78
C VAL A 255 -6.17 -2.86 23.29
N GLY A 256 -4.94 -3.24 22.95
CA GLY A 256 -3.72 -2.59 23.46
C GLY A 256 -3.50 -1.14 22.98
N SER A 257 -4.30 -0.68 22.01
CA SER A 257 -4.30 0.69 21.53
C SER A 257 -5.69 1.30 21.68
N TRP A 258 -5.83 2.32 22.54
CA TRP A 258 -7.09 3.06 22.66
C TRP A 258 -7.50 3.69 21.32
N TYR A 259 -6.53 4.26 20.60
CA TYR A 259 -6.77 4.98 19.35
C TYR A 259 -7.22 4.09 18.19
N LEU A 260 -6.77 2.84 18.17
CA LEU A 260 -7.05 1.86 17.12
C LEU A 260 -8.13 0.84 17.55
N ASP A 261 -8.72 0.97 18.73
CA ASP A 261 -9.78 0.07 19.20
C ASP A 261 -11.04 0.25 18.36
N THR A 262 -11.35 -0.77 17.55
CA THR A 262 -12.49 -0.73 16.64
C THR A 262 -13.83 -0.70 17.38
N ASN A 263 -13.91 -1.18 18.62
CA ASN A 263 -15.12 -1.04 19.44
C ASN A 263 -15.44 0.44 19.75
N LEU A 264 -14.39 1.24 19.99
CA LEU A 264 -14.52 2.68 20.22
C LEU A 264 -14.74 3.44 18.91
N LEU A 265 -14.00 3.09 17.87
CA LEU A 265 -14.11 3.71 16.54
C LEU A 265 -15.49 3.49 15.91
N THR A 266 -16.10 2.31 16.09
CA THR A 266 -17.45 2.01 15.58
C THR A 266 -18.50 2.98 16.11
N ALA A 267 -18.40 3.43 17.37
CA ALA A 267 -19.31 4.41 17.93
C ALA A 267 -19.20 5.80 17.27
N TYR A 268 -18.04 6.11 16.67
CA TYR A 268 -17.82 7.35 15.91
C TYR A 268 -18.18 7.20 14.42
N TRP A 269 -17.90 6.06 13.81
CA TRP A 269 -18.18 5.78 12.39
C TRP A 269 -19.55 5.14 12.15
N GLY A 270 -20.14 4.49 13.16
CA GLY A 270 -21.42 3.80 13.07
C GLY A 270 -22.55 4.52 13.75
N GLU A 271 -23.73 3.95 13.68
CA GLU A 271 -24.90 4.37 14.47
C GLU A 271 -24.76 3.85 15.90
N THR A 272 -24.91 4.74 16.86
CA THR A 272 -25.12 4.36 18.26
C THR A 272 -26.59 4.05 18.49
N ALA A 273 -26.92 3.32 19.56
CA ALA A 273 -28.29 2.98 19.93
C ALA A 273 -29.22 4.21 20.13
N GLY A 274 -28.69 5.42 20.15
CA GLY A 274 -29.44 6.69 20.25
C GLY A 274 -29.43 7.52 18.96
N GLY A 275 -28.90 7.00 17.84
CA GLY A 275 -28.84 7.70 16.55
C GLY A 275 -27.76 8.79 16.46
N ALA A 276 -27.10 9.16 17.56
CA ALA A 276 -26.03 10.16 17.58
C ALA A 276 -24.64 9.48 17.62
N ARG A 277 -23.72 9.96 16.82
CA ARG A 277 -22.32 9.46 16.83
C ARG A 277 -21.59 9.93 18.09
N ALA A 278 -20.82 9.03 18.69
CA ALA A 278 -19.96 9.37 19.82
C ALA A 278 -18.67 10.02 19.35
N TYR A 279 -18.18 10.99 20.10
CA TYR A 279 -16.85 11.56 19.87
C TYR A 279 -15.75 10.55 20.25
N HIS A 280 -14.85 10.26 19.34
CA HIS A 280 -13.63 9.50 19.61
C HIS A 280 -12.40 10.39 19.43
N HIS A 281 -12.22 10.97 18.26
CA HIS A 281 -11.13 11.91 17.95
C HIS A 281 -11.61 12.90 16.89
N THR A 282 -10.89 13.99 16.72
CA THR A 282 -11.14 14.88 15.58
C THR A 282 -10.54 14.24 14.33
N ALA A 283 -11.39 13.67 13.48
CA ALA A 283 -10.97 13.08 12.21
C ALA A 283 -10.27 14.13 11.34
N PRO A 284 -9.27 13.72 10.53
CA PRO A 284 -8.61 14.60 9.58
C PRO A 284 -9.56 14.93 8.41
N ILE A 285 -10.37 15.98 8.56
CA ILE A 285 -11.53 16.31 7.71
C ILE A 285 -11.12 16.44 6.24
N ALA A 286 -10.11 17.26 5.94
CA ALA A 286 -9.62 17.45 4.56
C ALA A 286 -9.16 16.12 3.91
N MET A 287 -8.55 15.23 4.69
CA MET A 287 -8.14 13.91 4.21
C MET A 287 -9.35 12.99 3.93
N ASN A 288 -10.41 13.09 4.75
CA ASN A 288 -11.65 12.34 4.49
C ASN A 288 -12.36 12.87 3.23
N TYR A 289 -12.38 14.19 2.99
CA TYR A 289 -12.88 14.76 1.73
C TYR A 289 -12.08 14.24 0.54
N ALA A 290 -10.74 14.23 0.66
CA ALA A 290 -9.86 13.71 -0.39
C ALA A 290 -10.13 12.22 -0.66
N LEU A 291 -10.29 11.40 0.38
CA LEU A 291 -10.60 9.98 0.24
C LEU A 291 -11.98 9.77 -0.39
N HIS A 292 -13.00 10.49 0.05
CA HIS A 292 -14.33 10.42 -0.52
C HIS A 292 -14.30 10.66 -2.03
N GLU A 293 -13.61 11.72 -2.50
CA GLU A 293 -13.50 12.02 -3.92
C GLU A 293 -12.65 10.99 -4.67
N ALA A 294 -11.55 10.51 -4.09
CA ALA A 294 -10.74 9.45 -4.69
C ALA A 294 -11.57 8.16 -4.90
N LEU A 295 -12.39 7.80 -3.93
CA LEU A 295 -13.28 6.63 -4.04
C LEU A 295 -14.39 6.84 -5.08
N ARG A 296 -14.94 8.08 -5.21
CA ARG A 296 -15.88 8.42 -6.28
C ARG A 296 -15.26 8.22 -7.66
N ILE A 297 -14.00 8.67 -7.86
CA ILE A 297 -13.27 8.43 -9.11
C ILE A 297 -13.14 6.94 -9.41
N VAL A 298 -12.85 6.12 -8.40
CA VAL A 298 -12.81 4.65 -8.57
C VAL A 298 -14.18 4.11 -8.96
N ALA A 299 -15.25 4.58 -8.33
CA ALA A 299 -16.62 4.16 -8.65
C ALA A 299 -17.07 4.62 -10.03
N ASP A 300 -16.73 5.86 -10.43
CA ASP A 300 -17.03 6.40 -11.77
C ASP A 300 -16.36 5.56 -12.88
N GLU A 301 -15.11 5.12 -12.68
CA GLU A 301 -14.38 4.25 -13.63
C GLU A 301 -14.90 2.80 -13.60
N GLY A 302 -15.31 2.33 -12.43
CA GLY A 302 -15.68 0.94 -12.16
C GLY A 302 -14.49 0.00 -11.93
N LEU A 303 -14.62 -0.94 -10.98
CA LEU A 303 -13.51 -1.81 -10.55
C LEU A 303 -12.95 -2.68 -11.68
N GLU A 304 -13.82 -3.22 -12.53
CA GLU A 304 -13.42 -4.06 -13.66
C GLU A 304 -12.61 -3.26 -14.69
N ASN A 305 -13.10 -2.09 -15.11
CA ASN A 305 -12.41 -1.23 -16.08
C ASN A 305 -11.06 -0.77 -15.52
N ARG A 306 -11.05 -0.43 -14.24
CA ARG A 306 -9.84 0.01 -13.55
C ARG A 306 -8.80 -1.11 -13.46
N ALA A 307 -9.22 -2.35 -13.15
CA ALA A 307 -8.34 -3.52 -13.16
C ALA A 307 -7.78 -3.79 -14.58
N LYS A 308 -8.63 -3.76 -15.61
CA LYS A 308 -8.23 -3.91 -17.02
C LYS A 308 -7.19 -2.86 -17.42
N ARG A 309 -7.41 -1.58 -17.06
CA ARG A 309 -6.47 -0.49 -17.35
C ARG A 309 -5.11 -0.72 -16.69
N HIS A 310 -5.07 -1.13 -15.42
CA HIS A 310 -3.81 -1.45 -14.75
C HIS A 310 -3.12 -2.64 -15.41
N GLN A 311 -3.85 -3.69 -15.75
CA GLN A 311 -3.30 -4.86 -16.43
C GLN A 311 -2.74 -4.50 -17.80
N ARG A 312 -3.48 -3.71 -18.60
CA ARG A 312 -3.05 -3.24 -19.93
C ARG A 312 -1.74 -2.46 -19.84
N ASN A 313 -1.65 -1.49 -18.93
CA ASN A 313 -0.44 -0.70 -18.74
C ASN A 313 0.74 -1.53 -18.20
N HIS A 314 0.47 -2.48 -17.30
CA HIS A 314 1.47 -3.45 -16.85
C HIS A 314 2.04 -4.26 -18.03
N ARG A 315 1.18 -4.82 -18.89
CA ARG A 315 1.62 -5.64 -20.03
C ARG A 315 2.41 -4.82 -21.05
N ALA A 316 2.00 -3.59 -21.33
CA ALA A 316 2.75 -2.68 -22.21
C ALA A 316 4.13 -2.32 -21.62
N LEU A 317 4.21 -2.05 -20.30
CA LEU A 317 5.49 -1.84 -19.62
C LEU A 317 6.39 -3.08 -19.75
N VAL A 318 5.85 -4.28 -19.53
CA VAL A 318 6.59 -5.54 -19.63
C VAL A 318 7.12 -5.73 -21.06
N ALA A 319 6.28 -5.52 -22.07
CA ALA A 319 6.70 -5.62 -23.48
C ALA A 319 7.89 -4.68 -23.78
N GLY A 320 7.81 -3.43 -23.30
CA GLY A 320 8.90 -2.46 -23.46
C GLY A 320 10.18 -2.85 -22.72
N VAL A 321 10.05 -3.30 -21.47
CA VAL A 321 11.18 -3.76 -20.64
C VAL A 321 11.89 -4.95 -21.29
N GLU A 322 11.14 -5.95 -21.72
CA GLU A 322 11.70 -7.18 -22.34
C GLU A 322 12.31 -6.89 -23.72
N ALA A 323 11.73 -5.99 -24.53
CA ALA A 323 12.30 -5.53 -25.78
C ALA A 323 13.68 -4.86 -25.61
N MET A 324 13.85 -4.07 -24.57
CA MET A 324 15.15 -3.48 -24.24
C MET A 324 16.20 -4.51 -23.80
N GLY A 325 15.81 -5.77 -23.58
CA GLY A 325 16.67 -6.86 -23.10
C GLY A 325 16.79 -6.92 -21.59
N LEU A 326 15.93 -6.21 -20.86
CA LEU A 326 15.80 -6.32 -19.42
C LEU A 326 14.91 -7.51 -19.04
N LYS A 327 14.86 -7.83 -17.75
CA LYS A 327 14.06 -8.95 -17.22
C LYS A 327 13.19 -8.47 -16.06
N MET A 328 11.98 -9.03 -15.98
CA MET A 328 11.17 -8.93 -14.80
C MET A 328 11.68 -9.90 -13.73
N ALA A 329 11.68 -9.48 -12.47
CA ALA A 329 12.16 -10.31 -11.35
C ALA A 329 11.14 -11.36 -10.88
N VAL A 330 9.86 -11.19 -11.25
CA VAL A 330 8.76 -12.07 -10.86
C VAL A 330 8.25 -12.85 -12.07
N ALA A 331 7.92 -14.14 -11.87
CA ALA A 331 7.35 -15.01 -12.91
C ALA A 331 6.00 -14.43 -13.40
N PRO A 332 5.66 -14.57 -14.70
CA PRO A 332 4.51 -13.91 -15.32
C PRO A 332 3.18 -14.10 -14.58
N GLU A 333 2.92 -15.32 -14.09
CA GLU A 333 1.69 -15.73 -13.41
C GLU A 333 1.53 -15.12 -12.01
N HIS A 334 2.61 -14.57 -11.43
CA HIS A 334 2.63 -13.98 -10.09
C HIS A 334 2.90 -12.48 -10.09
N ARG A 335 2.97 -11.85 -11.28
CA ARG A 335 3.28 -10.42 -11.40
C ARG A 335 2.14 -9.55 -10.90
N LEU A 336 2.47 -8.63 -10.02
CA LEU A 336 1.59 -7.57 -9.55
C LEU A 336 1.53 -6.44 -10.60
N TRP A 337 0.33 -6.02 -11.01
CA TRP A 337 0.19 -4.99 -12.07
C TRP A 337 0.49 -3.58 -11.56
N THR A 338 0.21 -3.32 -10.30
CA THR A 338 0.44 -2.00 -9.68
C THR A 338 1.89 -1.74 -9.34
N LEU A 339 2.72 -2.80 -9.20
CA LEU A 339 4.15 -2.66 -8.96
C LEU A 339 4.96 -3.70 -9.72
N ASN A 340 5.90 -3.21 -10.49
CA ASN A 340 6.73 -3.96 -11.42
C ASN A 340 8.17 -3.99 -10.92
N ALA A 341 8.69 -5.16 -10.55
CA ALA A 341 10.08 -5.34 -10.18
C ALA A 341 10.89 -5.69 -11.44
N VAL A 342 11.70 -4.75 -11.89
CA VAL A 342 12.56 -4.87 -13.06
C VAL A 342 13.98 -5.17 -12.59
N ALA A 343 14.57 -6.28 -13.04
CA ALA A 343 15.94 -6.64 -12.69
C ALA A 343 16.94 -5.64 -13.28
N ILE A 344 17.85 -5.16 -12.46
CA ILE A 344 18.93 -4.25 -12.85
C ILE A 344 19.98 -5.09 -13.63
N PRO A 345 20.33 -4.70 -14.86
CA PRO A 345 21.33 -5.45 -15.62
C PRO A 345 22.72 -5.28 -15.01
N GLU A 346 23.57 -6.29 -15.21
CA GLU A 346 24.95 -6.27 -14.75
C GLU A 346 25.71 -5.06 -15.31
N GLY A 347 26.49 -4.40 -14.47
CA GLY A 347 27.29 -3.24 -14.83
C GLY A 347 26.55 -1.88 -14.82
N VAL A 348 25.24 -1.88 -14.59
CA VAL A 348 24.44 -0.63 -14.49
C VAL A 348 24.32 -0.20 -13.03
N ASP A 349 24.62 1.08 -12.76
CA ASP A 349 24.50 1.69 -11.42
C ASP A 349 23.03 2.05 -11.12
N ASP A 350 22.43 1.34 -10.15
CA ASP A 350 21.07 1.59 -9.65
C ASP A 350 20.83 3.05 -9.26
N ALA A 351 21.70 3.58 -8.39
CA ALA A 351 21.51 4.91 -7.82
C ALA A 351 21.62 5.99 -8.89
N ARG A 352 22.55 5.85 -9.82
CA ARG A 352 22.76 6.80 -10.92
C ARG A 352 21.56 6.83 -11.87
N VAL A 353 21.04 5.67 -12.28
CA VAL A 353 19.84 5.61 -13.14
C VAL A 353 18.67 6.30 -12.46
N ARG A 354 18.40 5.99 -11.18
CA ARG A 354 17.27 6.60 -10.43
C ARG A 354 17.45 8.10 -10.22
N SER A 355 18.66 8.56 -9.90
CA SER A 355 18.96 10.00 -9.78
C SER A 355 18.73 10.73 -11.09
N ARG A 356 19.19 10.17 -12.21
CA ARG A 356 18.98 10.76 -13.54
C ARG A 356 17.52 10.80 -13.95
N LEU A 357 16.76 9.73 -13.68
CA LEU A 357 15.30 9.74 -13.91
C LEU A 357 14.65 10.88 -13.14
N LEU A 358 15.04 11.09 -11.89
CA LEU A 358 14.51 12.14 -11.04
C LEU A 358 14.93 13.55 -11.50
N ASP A 359 16.20 13.75 -11.81
CA ASP A 359 16.79 15.08 -12.03
C ASP A 359 16.59 15.56 -13.47
N GLU A 360 16.72 14.66 -14.47
CA GLU A 360 16.60 15.01 -15.89
C GLU A 360 15.16 14.90 -16.42
N PHE A 361 14.37 13.92 -15.89
CA PHE A 361 13.04 13.62 -16.41
C PHE A 361 11.90 13.88 -15.42
N ASN A 362 12.21 14.29 -14.19
CA ASN A 362 11.23 14.44 -13.11
C ASN A 362 10.44 13.16 -12.79
N ILE A 363 11.00 11.98 -13.09
CA ILE A 363 10.39 10.67 -12.85
C ILE A 363 10.99 10.05 -11.60
N GLU A 364 10.15 9.70 -10.63
CA GLU A 364 10.54 8.97 -9.43
C GLU A 364 10.19 7.49 -9.57
N ILE A 365 11.20 6.60 -9.46
CA ILE A 365 11.03 5.16 -9.28
C ILE A 365 11.71 4.70 -8.01
N GLY A 366 11.36 3.51 -7.50
CA GLY A 366 11.95 2.96 -6.28
C GLY A 366 13.10 1.99 -6.55
N GLY A 367 14.07 1.93 -5.64
CA GLY A 367 15.03 0.82 -5.57
C GLY A 367 14.45 -0.40 -4.86
N GLY A 368 15.12 -1.54 -4.93
CA GLY A 368 14.76 -2.76 -4.21
C GLY A 368 14.85 -2.61 -2.70
N LEU A 369 14.13 -3.47 -1.96
CA LEU A 369 14.18 -3.58 -0.51
C LEU A 369 14.68 -4.97 -0.08
N GLY A 370 15.24 -5.07 1.13
CA GLY A 370 15.70 -6.32 1.70
C GLY A 370 16.66 -7.05 0.74
N VAL A 371 16.37 -8.30 0.42
CA VAL A 371 17.19 -9.14 -0.46
C VAL A 371 17.25 -8.66 -1.91
N PHE A 372 16.34 -7.74 -2.30
CA PHE A 372 16.31 -7.12 -3.64
C PHE A 372 17.04 -5.78 -3.70
N LYS A 373 17.59 -5.27 -2.59
CA LYS A 373 18.38 -4.02 -2.57
C LYS A 373 19.52 -4.08 -3.60
N GLY A 374 19.55 -3.11 -4.51
CA GLY A 374 20.53 -3.03 -5.59
C GLY A 374 20.36 -4.06 -6.71
N LYS A 375 19.28 -4.86 -6.70
CA LYS A 375 19.04 -5.91 -7.71
C LYS A 375 17.86 -5.60 -8.63
N VAL A 376 16.90 -4.79 -8.16
CA VAL A 376 15.71 -4.44 -8.93
C VAL A 376 15.37 -2.96 -8.81
N TRP A 377 14.78 -2.40 -9.86
CA TRP A 377 13.97 -1.20 -9.79
C TRP A 377 12.53 -1.59 -9.53
N ARG A 378 11.84 -0.79 -8.70
CA ARG A 378 10.40 -0.94 -8.45
C ARG A 378 9.65 0.18 -9.16
N VAL A 379 8.94 -0.19 -10.22
CA VAL A 379 8.13 0.71 -11.04
C VAL A 379 6.66 0.57 -10.65
N GLY A 380 6.08 1.64 -10.12
CA GLY A 380 4.68 1.70 -9.73
C GLY A 380 3.80 2.25 -10.84
N LEU A 381 2.79 1.47 -11.22
CA LEU A 381 1.70 1.91 -12.10
C LEU A 381 0.40 1.87 -11.31
N MET A 382 0.20 2.89 -10.45
CA MET A 382 -0.86 2.90 -9.45
C MET A 382 -1.88 4.03 -9.70
N GLY A 383 -3.17 3.67 -9.72
CA GLY A 383 -4.27 4.63 -9.77
C GLY A 383 -4.17 5.61 -10.94
N ALA A 384 -4.13 6.91 -10.66
CA ALA A 384 -3.98 7.97 -11.65
C ALA A 384 -2.63 7.92 -12.39
N GLY A 385 -1.61 7.30 -11.80
CA GLY A 385 -0.28 7.12 -12.43
C GLY A 385 -0.24 5.99 -13.47
N SER A 386 -1.21 5.09 -13.48
CA SER A 386 -1.28 3.98 -14.44
C SER A 386 -1.90 4.47 -15.75
N THR A 387 -1.09 5.07 -16.61
CA THR A 387 -1.50 5.62 -17.92
C THR A 387 -0.52 5.22 -19.01
N GLU A 388 -0.99 5.15 -20.25
CA GLU A 388 -0.17 4.91 -21.44
C GLU A 388 0.94 5.95 -21.56
N ASN A 389 0.64 7.23 -21.36
CA ASN A 389 1.62 8.32 -21.43
C ASN A 389 2.78 8.10 -20.44
N ASN A 390 2.47 7.70 -19.20
CA ASN A 390 3.50 7.46 -18.18
C ASN A 390 4.36 6.23 -18.51
N VAL A 391 3.77 5.18 -19.08
CA VAL A 391 4.52 3.99 -19.52
C VAL A 391 5.50 4.36 -20.64
N LEU A 392 5.03 5.04 -21.68
CA LEU A 392 5.89 5.43 -22.82
C LEU A 392 6.99 6.40 -22.38
N LEU A 393 6.65 7.40 -21.56
CA LEU A 393 7.64 8.35 -21.03
C LEU A 393 8.70 7.66 -20.18
N LEU A 394 8.30 6.77 -19.27
CA LEU A 394 9.23 6.02 -18.43
C LEU A 394 10.17 5.16 -19.27
N LEU A 395 9.63 4.40 -20.23
CA LEU A 395 10.45 3.54 -21.10
C LEU A 395 11.46 4.35 -21.90
N GLY A 396 11.08 5.51 -22.46
CA GLY A 396 12.00 6.41 -23.17
C GLY A 396 13.11 6.95 -22.25
N ALA A 397 12.76 7.37 -21.04
CA ALA A 397 13.72 7.87 -20.08
C ALA A 397 14.70 6.77 -19.60
N VAL A 398 14.19 5.58 -19.28
CA VAL A 398 15.00 4.42 -18.89
C VAL A 398 15.95 4.00 -20.04
N GLU A 399 15.43 3.92 -21.27
CA GLU A 399 16.23 3.59 -22.44
C GLU A 399 17.41 4.56 -22.62
N LYS A 400 17.15 5.87 -22.46
CA LYS A 400 18.20 6.91 -22.52
C LYS A 400 19.22 6.72 -21.41
N CYS A 401 18.80 6.56 -20.17
CA CYS A 401 19.70 6.36 -19.04
C CYS A 401 20.55 5.11 -19.20
N LEU A 402 19.99 4.00 -19.66
CA LEU A 402 20.69 2.74 -19.90
C LEU A 402 21.78 2.86 -20.98
N LYS A 403 21.47 3.55 -22.10
CA LYS A 403 22.45 3.78 -23.17
C LYS A 403 23.61 4.62 -22.68
N ASP A 404 23.36 5.63 -21.87
CA ASP A 404 24.39 6.49 -21.31
C ASP A 404 25.27 5.79 -20.25
N GLU A 405 24.70 4.76 -19.56
CA GLU A 405 25.46 3.85 -18.68
C GLU A 405 26.22 2.76 -19.45
N GLY A 406 26.18 2.77 -20.80
CA GLY A 406 26.87 1.81 -21.65
C GLY A 406 26.14 0.48 -21.83
N PHE A 407 24.91 0.35 -21.34
CA PHE A 407 24.11 -0.85 -21.57
C PHE A 407 23.65 -0.93 -23.01
N LYS A 408 23.85 -2.08 -23.66
CA LYS A 408 23.41 -2.31 -25.05
C LYS A 408 21.93 -2.66 -25.07
N VAL A 409 21.08 -1.65 -25.21
CA VAL A 409 19.65 -1.83 -25.44
C VAL A 409 19.44 -2.61 -26.74
N LYS A 410 18.63 -3.69 -26.70
CA LYS A 410 18.39 -4.56 -27.87
C LYS A 410 17.49 -3.87 -28.88
N ASP A 411 16.28 -3.52 -28.45
CA ASP A 411 15.25 -2.88 -29.26
C ASP A 411 14.63 -1.71 -28.47
N SER A 412 13.86 -0.84 -29.16
CA SER A 412 13.19 0.28 -28.49
C SER A 412 12.04 -0.19 -27.60
N GLY A 413 12.14 0.08 -26.29
CA GLY A 413 11.09 -0.20 -25.33
C GLY A 413 9.81 0.58 -25.62
N VAL A 414 9.94 1.84 -26.09
CA VAL A 414 8.81 2.68 -26.47
C VAL A 414 8.04 2.10 -27.65
N SER A 415 8.78 1.65 -28.71
CA SER A 415 8.15 1.06 -29.90
C SER A 415 7.39 -0.23 -29.55
N ALA A 416 7.96 -1.08 -28.71
CA ALA A 416 7.33 -2.33 -28.29
C ALA A 416 6.04 -2.08 -27.47
N ALA A 417 6.08 -1.14 -26.53
CA ALA A 417 4.90 -0.75 -25.76
C ALA A 417 3.83 -0.10 -26.65
N ALA A 418 4.21 0.78 -27.58
CA ALA A 418 3.27 1.42 -28.51
C ALA A 418 2.61 0.37 -29.44
N ALA A 419 3.35 -0.62 -29.92
CA ALA A 419 2.80 -1.74 -30.70
C ALA A 419 1.76 -2.52 -29.88
N TYR A 420 2.08 -2.85 -28.60
CA TYR A 420 1.15 -3.51 -27.70
C TYR A 420 -0.17 -2.71 -27.54
N TYR A 421 -0.09 -1.38 -27.37
CA TYR A 421 -1.28 -0.55 -27.26
C TYR A 421 -2.11 -0.46 -28.55
N ALA A 422 -1.49 -0.64 -29.72
CA ALA A 422 -2.16 -0.62 -31.01
C ALA A 422 -2.88 -1.94 -31.34
N GLU A 423 -2.49 -3.06 -30.74
CA GLU A 423 -3.08 -4.38 -30.95
C GLU A 423 -4.27 -4.66 -30.01
N ASP A 424 -4.39 -3.96 -28.88
CA ASP A 424 -5.38 -4.13 -27.80
C ASP A 424 -6.44 -3.00 -27.87
#